data_6fafc73149ca8420e95295877498778a
#
_entry.id   6fafc73149ca8420e95295877498778a
#
_cell.length_a   1.000
_cell.length_b   1.000
_cell.length_c   1.000
_cell.angle_alpha   90.00
_cell.angle_beta   90.00
_cell.angle_gamma   90.00
#
_symmetry.space_group_name_H-M   'P 1'
#
loop_
_entity.id
_entity.type
_entity.pdbx_description
1 polymer ?
#
loop_
_entity_poly.entity_id
_entity_poly.type
_entity_poly.pdbx_seq_one_letter_code
_entity_poly.pdbx_strand_id
1 'polypeptide(L)'
;MGDFMKKRYSNFFEKLICMGAVILAVIPLLYVAGKSVQVPEEYLTLFFKRPLYLRMMWNSLIITIPVLVGQLLLAPLAAYGFWQCRWKYKEILFYLYMIVMLMPLQLTLVPNYLVANWLGIQNSSLAIILPAMFQPLGVFLIRQQIQDFPQETLEAARLDGASEYRIYRSIVKPNLSSAIAAALILIFIDNWNIVDQAVIFLREPYQQPLSVYLCQILEEQPDIFYAASVFYAVPVLLNLW
;
A
#
# COMPACT_ATOMS: atom_id res chain seq x y z
N MET A 1 -40.81 -18.72 18.09
CA MET A 1 -40.21 -19.82 17.30
C MET A 1 -39.88 -19.40 15.84
N GLY A 2 -40.67 -18.54 15.20
CA GLY A 2 -40.47 -18.07 13.84
C GLY A 2 -39.22 -17.17 13.62
N ASP A 3 -38.92 -16.28 14.54
CA ASP A 3 -37.79 -15.33 14.43
C ASP A 3 -36.40 -16.02 14.59
N PHE A 4 -36.33 -17.07 15.41
CA PHE A 4 -35.09 -17.85 15.56
C PHE A 4 -34.74 -18.64 14.31
N MET A 5 -35.74 -19.18 13.62
CA MET A 5 -35.55 -19.89 12.35
C MET A 5 -35.16 -18.92 11.24
N LYS A 6 -35.81 -17.76 11.13
CA LYS A 6 -35.51 -16.73 10.13
C LYS A 6 -34.07 -16.19 10.23
N LYS A 7 -33.59 -15.97 11.45
CA LYS A 7 -32.21 -15.55 11.76
C LYS A 7 -31.17 -16.64 11.41
N ARG A 8 -31.54 -17.91 11.60
CA ARG A 8 -30.67 -19.07 11.27
C ARG A 8 -30.54 -19.28 9.76
N TYR A 9 -31.62 -19.11 8.99
CA TYR A 9 -31.59 -19.17 7.53
C TYR A 9 -30.87 -17.96 6.91
N SER A 10 -31.04 -16.75 7.44
CA SER A 10 -30.28 -15.55 7.03
C SER A 10 -28.78 -15.78 7.18
N ASN A 11 -28.34 -16.24 8.35
CA ASN A 11 -26.92 -16.54 8.60
C ASN A 11 -26.35 -17.67 7.72
N PHE A 12 -27.19 -18.64 7.30
CA PHE A 12 -26.77 -19.70 6.38
C PHE A 12 -26.56 -19.18 4.96
N PHE A 13 -27.52 -18.39 4.45
CA PHE A 13 -27.41 -17.76 3.14
C PHE A 13 -26.23 -16.76 3.06
N GLU A 14 -26.03 -15.95 4.08
CA GLU A 14 -24.89 -15.04 4.20
C GLU A 14 -23.56 -15.80 4.14
N LYS A 15 -23.43 -16.88 4.90
CA LYS A 15 -22.24 -17.73 4.86
C LYS A 15 -22.00 -18.38 3.51
N LEU A 16 -23.07 -18.84 2.85
CA LEU A 16 -23.00 -19.45 1.51
C LEU A 16 -22.53 -18.42 0.47
N ILE A 17 -23.06 -17.20 0.52
CA ILE A 17 -22.66 -16.11 -0.38
C ILE A 17 -21.20 -15.73 -0.12
N CYS A 18 -20.81 -15.56 1.15
CA CYS A 18 -19.42 -15.25 1.51
C CYS A 18 -18.46 -16.36 1.04
N MET A 19 -18.82 -17.63 1.23
CA MET A 19 -18.01 -18.75 0.76
C MET A 19 -17.90 -18.78 -0.75
N GLY A 20 -19.01 -18.54 -1.47
CA GLY A 20 -19.01 -18.43 -2.93
C GLY A 20 -18.12 -17.28 -3.44
N ALA A 21 -18.18 -16.11 -2.76
CA ALA A 21 -17.35 -14.97 -3.09
C ALA A 21 -15.85 -15.27 -2.86
N VAL A 22 -15.50 -15.93 -1.75
CA VAL A 22 -14.11 -16.35 -1.46
C VAL A 22 -13.61 -17.33 -2.51
N ILE A 23 -14.40 -18.36 -2.84
CA ILE A 23 -14.05 -19.33 -3.89
C ILE A 23 -13.81 -18.60 -5.21
N LEU A 24 -14.71 -17.72 -5.62
CA LEU A 24 -14.58 -16.95 -6.87
C LEU A 24 -13.31 -16.08 -6.89
N ALA A 25 -12.96 -15.45 -5.75
CA ALA A 25 -11.76 -14.64 -5.63
C ALA A 25 -10.45 -15.46 -5.67
N VAL A 26 -10.49 -16.72 -5.22
CA VAL A 26 -9.31 -17.60 -5.17
C VAL A 26 -9.06 -18.32 -6.49
N ILE A 27 -10.10 -18.54 -7.32
CA ILE A 27 -9.98 -19.24 -8.61
C ILE A 27 -8.87 -18.69 -9.50
N PRO A 28 -8.76 -17.36 -9.79
CA PRO A 28 -7.71 -16.85 -10.66
C PRO A 28 -6.31 -17.10 -10.09
N LEU A 29 -6.14 -17.04 -8.77
CA LEU A 29 -4.86 -17.31 -8.12
C LEU A 29 -4.46 -18.78 -8.26
N LEU A 30 -5.42 -19.68 -8.04
CA LEU A 30 -5.20 -21.13 -8.22
C LEU A 30 -4.93 -21.48 -9.69
N TYR A 31 -5.57 -20.79 -10.63
CA TYR A 31 -5.34 -20.97 -12.07
C TYR A 31 -3.89 -20.60 -12.44
N VAL A 32 -3.41 -19.42 -12.01
CA VAL A 32 -2.03 -18.96 -12.25
C VAL A 32 -1.03 -19.90 -11.59
N ALA A 33 -1.26 -20.30 -10.34
CA ALA A 33 -0.40 -21.24 -9.63
C ALA A 33 -0.36 -22.62 -10.30
N GLY A 34 -1.53 -23.14 -10.73
CA GLY A 34 -1.63 -24.41 -11.44
C GLY A 34 -0.92 -24.42 -12.80
N LYS A 35 -1.02 -23.32 -13.55
CA LYS A 35 -0.28 -23.13 -14.80
C LYS A 35 1.23 -23.03 -14.57
N SER A 36 1.62 -22.31 -13.54
CA SER A 36 3.03 -22.15 -13.16
C SER A 36 3.73 -23.48 -12.83
N VAL A 37 3.03 -24.43 -12.18
CA VAL A 37 3.55 -25.77 -11.90
C VAL A 37 3.76 -26.61 -13.17
N GLN A 38 3.03 -26.34 -14.25
CA GLN A 38 3.15 -27.05 -15.52
C GLN A 38 4.38 -26.64 -16.33
N VAL A 39 5.04 -25.53 -15.97
CA VAL A 39 6.20 -24.96 -16.68
C VAL A 39 7.43 -24.80 -15.77
N PRO A 40 7.93 -25.90 -15.14
CA PRO A 40 9.02 -25.79 -14.16
C PRO A 40 10.34 -25.29 -14.79
N GLU A 41 10.56 -25.52 -16.08
CA GLU A 41 11.75 -25.05 -16.81
C GLU A 41 11.81 -23.54 -16.93
N GLU A 42 10.66 -22.87 -16.93
CA GLU A 42 10.59 -21.42 -17.03
C GLU A 42 11.10 -20.71 -15.77
N TYR A 43 11.07 -21.36 -14.62
CA TYR A 43 11.71 -20.82 -13.41
C TYR A 43 13.23 -20.71 -13.58
N LEU A 44 13.88 -21.72 -14.15
CA LEU A 44 15.31 -21.66 -14.45
C LEU A 44 15.60 -20.60 -15.51
N THR A 45 14.77 -20.52 -16.54
CA THR A 45 14.86 -19.49 -17.58
C THR A 45 14.73 -18.09 -17.00
N LEU A 46 13.76 -17.87 -16.10
CA LEU A 46 13.50 -16.60 -15.43
C LEU A 46 14.72 -16.12 -14.62
N PHE A 47 15.30 -17.02 -13.80
CA PHE A 47 16.39 -16.64 -12.90
C PHE A 47 17.77 -16.60 -13.56
N PHE A 48 18.06 -17.52 -14.49
CA PHE A 48 19.41 -17.69 -15.04
C PHE A 48 19.59 -17.08 -16.43
N LYS A 49 18.52 -17.04 -17.25
CA LYS A 49 18.61 -16.53 -18.62
C LYS A 49 18.05 -15.11 -18.77
N ARG A 50 17.36 -14.57 -17.74
CA ARG A 50 16.75 -13.24 -17.77
C ARG A 50 17.20 -12.35 -16.60
N PRO A 51 18.42 -11.82 -16.67
CA PRO A 51 18.95 -10.96 -15.60
C PRO A 51 18.12 -9.71 -15.35
N LEU A 52 17.35 -9.25 -16.36
CA LEU A 52 16.46 -8.11 -16.26
C LEU A 52 15.34 -8.34 -15.24
N TYR A 53 14.81 -9.57 -15.12
CA TYR A 53 13.77 -9.92 -14.15
C TYR A 53 14.20 -9.66 -12.71
N LEU A 54 15.36 -10.17 -12.30
CA LEU A 54 15.88 -9.97 -10.95
C LEU A 54 16.16 -8.50 -10.66
N ARG A 55 16.63 -7.76 -11.66
CA ARG A 55 16.86 -6.34 -11.55
C ARG A 55 15.56 -5.57 -11.33
N MET A 56 14.51 -5.88 -12.10
CA MET A 56 13.20 -5.25 -11.96
C MET A 56 12.53 -5.60 -10.62
N MET A 57 12.71 -6.83 -10.13
CA MET A 57 12.30 -7.22 -8.78
C MET A 57 13.01 -6.37 -7.73
N TRP A 58 14.31 -6.15 -7.88
CA TRP A 58 15.09 -5.29 -7.00
C TRP A 58 14.62 -3.83 -7.07
N ASN A 59 14.29 -3.33 -8.26
CA ASN A 59 13.73 -1.99 -8.42
C ASN A 59 12.38 -1.82 -7.70
N SER A 60 11.51 -2.86 -7.74
CA SER A 60 10.27 -2.85 -6.95
C SER A 60 10.54 -2.66 -5.45
N LEU A 61 11.56 -3.35 -4.90
CA LEU A 61 11.97 -3.18 -3.51
C LEU A 61 12.56 -1.79 -3.23
N ILE A 62 13.40 -1.28 -4.13
CA ILE A 62 14.02 0.06 -4.03
C ILE A 62 12.95 1.16 -4.03
N ILE A 63 11.82 0.98 -4.70
CA ILE A 63 10.71 1.92 -4.69
C ILE A 63 9.86 1.71 -3.42
N THR A 64 9.43 0.50 -3.15
CA THR A 64 8.42 0.21 -2.12
C THR A 64 8.97 0.38 -0.70
N ILE A 65 10.18 -0.11 -0.40
CA ILE A 65 10.72 -0.06 0.97
C ILE A 65 10.90 1.38 1.48
N PRO A 66 11.52 2.31 0.74
CA PRO A 66 11.63 3.70 1.20
C PRO A 66 10.28 4.38 1.40
N VAL A 67 9.28 4.09 0.55
CA VAL A 67 7.91 4.60 0.73
C VAL A 67 7.33 4.10 2.05
N LEU A 68 7.43 2.80 2.34
CA LEU A 68 6.95 2.23 3.61
C LEU A 68 7.64 2.83 4.82
N VAL A 69 8.97 2.98 4.77
CA VAL A 69 9.73 3.61 5.85
C VAL A 69 9.30 5.07 6.06
N GLY A 70 9.14 5.81 4.96
CA GLY A 70 8.65 7.19 5.01
C GLY A 70 7.25 7.28 5.61
N GLN A 71 6.34 6.46 5.16
CA GLN A 71 4.97 6.41 5.69
C GLN A 71 4.91 5.95 7.15
N LEU A 72 5.72 4.97 7.56
CA LEU A 72 5.81 4.53 8.96
C LEU A 72 6.24 5.68 9.91
N LEU A 73 7.07 6.58 9.42
CA LEU A 73 7.56 7.72 10.20
C LEU A 73 6.62 8.92 10.12
N LEU A 74 6.17 9.27 8.92
CA LEU A 74 5.46 10.52 8.65
C LEU A 74 3.96 10.42 8.93
N ALA A 75 3.29 9.32 8.54
CA ALA A 75 1.85 9.22 8.64
C ALA A 75 1.33 9.24 10.08
N PRO A 76 1.91 8.50 11.05
CA PRO A 76 1.47 8.57 12.45
C PRO A 76 1.71 9.94 13.08
N LEU A 77 2.83 10.60 12.73
CA LEU A 77 3.13 11.94 13.22
C LEU A 77 2.16 12.98 12.67
N ALA A 78 1.87 12.91 11.37
CA ALA A 78 0.92 13.80 10.72
C ALA A 78 -0.50 13.59 11.27
N ALA A 79 -0.94 12.34 11.42
CA ALA A 79 -2.24 12.01 12.00
C ALA A 79 -2.38 12.54 13.43
N TYR A 80 -1.36 12.35 14.27
CA TYR A 80 -1.30 12.91 15.62
C TYR A 80 -1.31 14.44 15.60
N GLY A 81 -0.53 15.07 14.71
CA GLY A 81 -0.49 16.52 14.54
C GLY A 81 -1.86 17.10 14.18
N PHE A 82 -2.55 16.53 13.18
CA PHE A 82 -3.89 16.96 12.80
C PHE A 82 -4.92 16.77 13.92
N TRP A 83 -4.81 15.73 14.70
CA TRP A 83 -5.72 15.46 15.81
C TRP A 83 -5.47 16.41 16.99
N GLN A 84 -4.23 16.61 17.40
CA GLN A 84 -3.83 17.34 18.59
C GLN A 84 -3.79 18.87 18.38
N CYS A 85 -3.53 19.32 17.16
CA CYS A 85 -3.40 20.73 16.85
C CYS A 85 -4.69 21.49 17.22
N ARG A 86 -4.56 22.62 17.93
CA ARG A 86 -5.68 23.49 18.31
C ARG A 86 -5.96 24.61 17.31
N TRP A 87 -5.36 24.56 16.14
CA TRP A 87 -5.54 25.56 15.10
C TRP A 87 -6.95 25.53 14.52
N LYS A 88 -7.56 26.71 14.37
CA LYS A 88 -8.96 26.88 13.92
C LYS A 88 -9.26 26.24 12.56
N TYR A 89 -8.28 26.24 11.65
CA TYR A 89 -8.46 25.77 10.27
C TYR A 89 -7.90 24.35 10.04
N LYS A 90 -7.56 23.61 11.08
CA LYS A 90 -6.97 22.27 10.96
C LYS A 90 -7.82 21.29 10.18
N GLU A 91 -9.15 21.35 10.38
CA GLU A 91 -10.09 20.46 9.68
C GLU A 91 -10.15 20.79 8.19
N ILE A 92 -10.18 22.09 7.85
CA ILE A 92 -10.17 22.53 6.45
C ILE A 92 -8.89 22.05 5.76
N LEU A 93 -7.73 22.23 6.41
CA LEU A 93 -6.45 21.74 5.87
C LEU A 93 -6.45 20.23 5.71
N PHE A 94 -6.99 19.49 6.67
CA PHE A 94 -7.12 18.03 6.56
C PHE A 94 -8.04 17.62 5.42
N TYR A 95 -9.20 18.27 5.24
CA TYR A 95 -10.09 18.00 4.11
C TYR A 95 -9.43 18.32 2.76
N LEU A 96 -8.71 19.42 2.64
CA LEU A 96 -7.93 19.73 1.43
C LEU A 96 -6.89 18.65 1.14
N TYR A 97 -6.18 18.19 2.16
CA TYR A 97 -5.24 17.07 2.03
C TYR A 97 -5.93 15.77 1.60
N MET A 98 -7.15 15.50 2.10
CA MET A 98 -7.96 14.35 1.69
C MET A 98 -8.47 14.45 0.25
N ILE A 99 -8.78 15.67 -0.24
CA ILE A 99 -9.20 15.88 -1.63
C ILE A 99 -8.09 15.39 -2.59
N VAL A 100 -6.82 15.61 -2.26
CA VAL A 100 -5.69 15.13 -3.07
C VAL A 100 -5.71 13.60 -3.21
N MET A 101 -6.10 12.86 -2.16
CA MET A 101 -6.23 11.40 -2.21
C MET A 101 -7.34 10.94 -3.18
N LEU A 102 -8.40 11.74 -3.31
CA LEU A 102 -9.54 11.42 -4.17
C LEU A 102 -9.31 11.82 -5.63
N MET A 103 -8.24 12.55 -5.92
CA MET A 103 -7.91 12.92 -7.30
C MET A 103 -7.46 11.70 -8.07
N PRO A 104 -8.00 11.47 -9.28
CA PRO A 104 -7.50 10.41 -10.15
C PRO A 104 -6.03 10.66 -10.50
N LEU A 105 -5.26 9.57 -10.58
CA LEU A 105 -3.82 9.61 -10.82
C LEU A 105 -3.45 10.48 -12.03
N GLN A 106 -4.26 10.42 -13.09
CA GLN A 106 -4.06 11.17 -14.33
C GLN A 106 -3.96 12.70 -14.11
N LEU A 107 -4.69 13.24 -13.14
CA LEU A 107 -4.63 14.67 -12.81
C LEU A 107 -3.36 15.04 -12.04
N THR A 108 -2.82 14.14 -11.26
CA THR A 108 -1.61 14.38 -10.44
C THR A 108 -0.31 14.07 -11.17
N LEU A 109 -0.35 13.28 -12.27
CA LEU A 109 0.84 12.89 -13.03
C LEU A 109 1.59 14.08 -13.61
N VAL A 110 0.87 15.00 -14.28
CA VAL A 110 1.49 16.17 -14.91
C VAL A 110 2.13 17.11 -13.88
N PRO A 111 1.45 17.54 -12.82
CA PRO A 111 2.08 18.31 -11.75
C PRO A 111 3.30 17.62 -11.15
N ASN A 112 3.21 16.32 -10.83
CA ASN A 112 4.34 15.56 -10.28
C ASN A 112 5.52 15.50 -11.25
N TYR A 113 5.26 15.36 -12.57
CA TYR A 113 6.30 15.38 -13.59
C TYR A 113 7.01 16.74 -13.65
N LEU A 114 6.26 17.85 -13.61
CA LEU A 114 6.82 19.20 -13.60
C LEU A 114 7.68 19.45 -12.36
N VAL A 115 7.22 19.01 -11.18
CA VAL A 115 7.98 19.11 -9.93
C VAL A 115 9.25 18.24 -9.99
N ALA A 116 9.15 17.00 -10.47
CA ALA A 116 10.31 16.12 -10.65
C ALA A 116 11.34 16.71 -11.61
N ASN A 117 10.89 17.37 -12.69
CA ASN A 117 11.76 18.09 -13.60
C ASN A 117 12.45 19.27 -12.91
N TRP A 118 11.70 20.07 -12.20
CA TRP A 118 12.23 21.23 -11.47
C TRP A 118 13.26 20.84 -10.40
N LEU A 119 13.04 19.70 -9.73
CA LEU A 119 13.97 19.13 -8.74
C LEU A 119 15.16 18.38 -9.37
N GLY A 120 15.18 18.17 -10.68
CA GLY A 120 16.24 17.43 -11.36
C GLY A 120 16.26 15.92 -11.06
N ILE A 121 15.14 15.35 -10.59
CA ILE A 121 15.01 13.93 -10.24
C ILE A 121 14.25 13.10 -11.28
N GLN A 122 14.05 13.63 -12.47
CA GLN A 122 13.45 12.89 -13.58
C GLN A 122 14.28 11.64 -13.90
N ASN A 123 13.60 10.61 -14.42
CA ASN A 123 14.19 9.32 -14.74
C ASN A 123 14.91 8.65 -13.55
N SER A 124 14.39 8.88 -12.34
CA SER A 124 14.88 8.33 -11.10
C SER A 124 13.73 7.79 -10.24
N SER A 125 13.97 6.72 -9.50
CA SER A 125 13.00 6.17 -8.54
C SER A 125 12.54 7.21 -7.51
N LEU A 126 13.34 8.26 -7.24
CA LEU A 126 12.97 9.35 -6.34
C LEU A 126 11.73 10.12 -6.82
N ALA A 127 11.51 10.22 -8.15
CA ALA A 127 10.32 10.88 -8.70
C ALA A 127 9.02 10.16 -8.33
N ILE A 128 9.10 8.87 -8.00
CA ILE A 128 7.99 8.04 -7.53
C ILE A 128 7.96 8.00 -6.01
N ILE A 129 9.11 7.77 -5.37
CA ILE A 129 9.24 7.57 -3.92
C ILE A 129 8.78 8.82 -3.15
N LEU A 130 9.26 10.01 -3.55
CA LEU A 130 8.98 11.23 -2.78
C LEU A 130 7.49 11.56 -2.69
N PRO A 131 6.71 11.61 -3.80
CA PRO A 131 5.26 11.83 -3.70
C PRO A 131 4.55 10.74 -2.89
N ALA A 132 4.94 9.47 -3.06
CA ALA A 132 4.34 8.34 -2.38
C ALA A 132 4.57 8.34 -0.87
N MET A 133 5.72 8.84 -0.39
CA MET A 133 5.99 8.99 1.05
C MET A 133 5.03 9.97 1.75
N PHE A 134 4.43 10.90 1.03
CA PHE A 134 3.49 11.90 1.54
C PHE A 134 2.04 11.60 1.17
N GLN A 135 1.73 10.40 0.68
CA GLN A 135 0.36 10.00 0.35
C GLN A 135 -0.58 10.11 1.54
N PRO A 136 -1.81 10.67 1.34
CA PRO A 136 -2.76 10.90 2.44
C PRO A 136 -3.35 9.64 3.07
N LEU A 137 -3.36 8.51 2.36
CA LEU A 137 -4.03 7.28 2.79
C LEU A 137 -3.60 6.82 4.20
N GLY A 138 -2.29 6.77 4.47
CA GLY A 138 -1.77 6.38 5.77
C GLY A 138 -2.21 7.32 6.89
N VAL A 139 -2.11 8.62 6.65
CA VAL A 139 -2.55 9.67 7.61
C VAL A 139 -4.04 9.55 7.89
N PHE A 140 -4.85 9.31 6.86
CA PHE A 140 -6.29 9.15 6.98
C PHE A 140 -6.66 7.97 7.88
N LEU A 141 -6.15 6.78 7.58
CA LEU A 141 -6.45 5.55 8.33
C LEU A 141 -6.05 5.66 9.80
N ILE A 142 -4.86 6.19 10.06
CA ILE A 142 -4.37 6.36 11.41
C ILE A 142 -5.19 7.44 12.16
N ARG A 143 -5.57 8.54 11.48
CA ARG A 143 -6.39 9.58 12.11
C ARG A 143 -7.79 9.09 12.44
N GLN A 144 -8.38 8.19 11.66
CA GLN A 144 -9.67 7.56 11.98
C GLN A 144 -9.61 6.86 13.34
N GLN A 145 -8.58 6.06 13.59
CA GLN A 145 -8.45 5.34 14.86
C GLN A 145 -8.11 6.26 16.03
N ILE A 146 -7.29 7.31 15.82
CA ILE A 146 -6.90 8.22 16.90
C ILE A 146 -8.07 9.07 17.41
N GLN A 147 -9.12 9.27 16.59
CA GLN A 147 -10.30 10.05 17.01
C GLN A 147 -11.06 9.42 18.19
N ASP A 148 -11.00 8.09 18.31
CA ASP A 148 -11.65 7.34 19.39
C ASP A 148 -10.77 7.27 20.65
N PHE A 149 -9.59 7.89 20.66
CA PHE A 149 -8.67 7.82 21.79
C PHE A 149 -9.13 8.72 22.94
N PRO A 150 -9.17 8.21 24.21
CA PRO A 150 -9.63 8.97 25.37
C PRO A 150 -8.73 10.20 25.64
N GLN A 151 -9.32 11.40 25.58
CA GLN A 151 -8.60 12.65 25.86
C GLN A 151 -8.11 12.74 27.30
N GLU A 152 -8.87 12.16 28.24
CA GLU A 152 -8.56 12.15 29.67
C GLU A 152 -7.20 11.49 29.96
N THR A 153 -6.84 10.46 29.20
CA THR A 153 -5.53 9.78 29.33
C THR A 153 -4.38 10.71 29.00
N LEU A 154 -4.56 11.59 28.00
CA LEU A 154 -3.52 12.54 27.61
C LEU A 154 -3.42 13.72 28.60
N GLU A 155 -4.59 14.18 29.10
CA GLU A 155 -4.62 15.22 30.11
C GLU A 155 -3.96 14.76 31.41
N ALA A 156 -4.23 13.56 31.87
CA ALA A 156 -3.55 12.96 33.02
C ALA A 156 -2.02 12.90 32.81
N ALA A 157 -1.57 12.41 31.63
CA ALA A 157 -0.14 12.36 31.32
C ALA A 157 0.51 13.76 31.30
N ARG A 158 -0.20 14.80 30.86
CA ARG A 158 0.29 16.19 30.91
C ARG A 158 0.38 16.71 32.33
N LEU A 159 -0.59 16.39 33.19
CA LEU A 159 -0.56 16.74 34.61
C LEU A 159 0.63 16.06 35.31
N ASP A 160 1.02 14.86 34.88
CA ASP A 160 2.20 14.16 35.36
C ASP A 160 3.52 14.73 34.78
N GLY A 161 3.45 15.80 33.98
CA GLY A 161 4.61 16.48 33.41
C GLY A 161 5.22 15.79 32.17
N ALA A 162 4.50 14.88 31.51
CA ALA A 162 5.00 14.27 30.29
C ALA A 162 5.01 15.26 29.12
N SER A 163 6.12 15.31 28.37
CA SER A 163 6.21 16.09 27.14
C SER A 163 5.35 15.49 26.02
N GLU A 164 4.93 16.31 25.04
CA GLU A 164 4.13 15.83 23.90
C GLU A 164 4.81 14.70 23.13
N TYR A 165 6.14 14.74 22.97
CA TYR A 165 6.89 13.64 22.36
C TYR A 165 6.80 12.35 23.17
N ARG A 166 6.88 12.44 24.51
CA ARG A 166 6.75 11.26 25.41
C ARG A 166 5.33 10.69 25.35
N ILE A 167 4.31 11.54 25.34
CA ILE A 167 2.92 11.15 25.18
C ILE A 167 2.73 10.42 23.84
N TYR A 168 3.19 11.00 22.74
CA TYR A 168 3.10 10.37 21.42
C TYR A 168 3.79 9.01 21.40
N ARG A 169 5.06 8.94 21.85
CA ARG A 169 5.87 7.71 21.74
C ARG A 169 5.39 6.58 22.64
N SER A 170 5.01 6.90 23.89
CA SER A 170 4.75 5.90 24.93
C SER A 170 3.28 5.57 25.12
N ILE A 171 2.37 6.46 24.71
CA ILE A 171 0.93 6.29 24.89
C ILE A 171 0.24 6.16 23.53
N VAL A 172 0.35 7.14 22.64
CA VAL A 172 -0.44 7.21 21.42
C VAL A 172 0.03 6.19 20.39
N LYS A 173 1.30 6.22 20.01
CA LYS A 173 1.86 5.36 18.96
C LYS A 173 1.64 3.85 19.20
N PRO A 174 1.85 3.30 20.42
CA PRO A 174 1.58 1.89 20.68
C PRO A 174 0.11 1.50 20.47
N ASN A 175 -0.82 2.39 20.84
CA ASN A 175 -2.25 2.17 20.66
C ASN A 175 -2.72 2.28 19.20
N LEU A 176 -1.92 2.88 18.33
CA LEU A 176 -2.18 2.99 16.90
C LEU A 176 -1.51 1.90 16.06
N SER A 177 -0.87 0.90 16.69
CA SER A 177 -0.08 -0.12 16.01
C SER A 177 -0.89 -0.89 14.97
N SER A 178 -2.15 -1.22 15.26
CA SER A 178 -3.06 -1.92 14.33
C SER A 178 -3.41 -1.06 13.10
N ALA A 179 -3.71 0.24 13.29
CA ALA A 179 -3.96 1.14 12.16
C ALA A 179 -2.71 1.39 11.33
N ILE A 180 -1.55 1.52 11.98
CA ILE A 180 -0.27 1.67 11.31
C ILE A 180 0.02 0.44 10.46
N ALA A 181 -0.15 -0.77 11.02
CA ALA A 181 0.05 -2.02 10.29
C ALA A 181 -0.92 -2.12 9.09
N ALA A 182 -2.21 -1.87 9.29
CA ALA A 182 -3.20 -1.89 8.21
C ALA A 182 -2.88 -0.88 7.11
N ALA A 183 -2.47 0.34 7.48
CA ALA A 183 -2.05 1.37 6.52
C ALA A 183 -0.83 0.91 5.72
N LEU A 184 0.20 0.35 6.38
CA LEU A 184 1.41 -0.13 5.71
C LEU A 184 1.13 -1.28 4.74
N ILE A 185 0.22 -2.20 5.07
CA ILE A 185 -0.19 -3.28 4.16
C ILE A 185 -0.81 -2.70 2.89
N LEU A 186 -1.76 -1.76 3.02
CA LEU A 186 -2.41 -1.13 1.86
C LEU A 186 -1.41 -0.33 1.02
N ILE A 187 -0.54 0.44 1.66
CA ILE A 187 0.50 1.23 0.98
C ILE A 187 1.52 0.32 0.28
N PHE A 188 1.86 -0.82 0.89
CA PHE A 188 2.71 -1.82 0.26
C PHE A 188 2.08 -2.35 -1.03
N ILE A 189 0.82 -2.79 -0.96
CA ILE A 189 0.09 -3.34 -2.11
C ILE A 189 0.01 -2.31 -3.24
N ASP A 190 -0.31 -1.05 -2.92
CA ASP A 190 -0.41 0.03 -3.90
C ASP A 190 0.94 0.30 -4.60
N ASN A 191 2.01 0.44 -3.84
CA ASN A 191 3.34 0.73 -4.38
C ASN A 191 4.03 -0.48 -5.01
N TRP A 192 3.71 -1.71 -4.57
CA TRP A 192 4.20 -2.93 -5.21
C TRP A 192 3.64 -3.12 -6.60
N ASN A 193 2.36 -2.75 -6.81
CA ASN A 193 1.64 -2.88 -8.07
C ASN A 193 1.74 -1.64 -8.98
N ILE A 194 2.66 -0.72 -8.72
CA ILE A 194 2.78 0.53 -9.47
C ILE A 194 3.20 0.28 -10.93
N VAL A 195 2.38 0.75 -11.88
CA VAL A 195 2.64 0.63 -13.33
C VAL A 195 2.65 2.01 -14.00
N ASP A 196 1.55 2.75 -13.94
CA ASP A 196 1.36 3.99 -14.69
C ASP A 196 2.43 5.04 -14.39
N GLN A 197 2.72 5.26 -13.10
CA GLN A 197 3.77 6.20 -12.70
C GLN A 197 5.15 5.70 -13.13
N ALA A 198 5.41 4.39 -13.01
CA ALA A 198 6.70 3.83 -13.37
C ALA A 198 7.01 3.97 -14.86
N VAL A 199 6.02 3.74 -15.72
CA VAL A 199 6.17 3.91 -17.18
C VAL A 199 6.45 5.38 -17.56
N ILE A 200 5.83 6.34 -16.85
CA ILE A 200 5.97 7.77 -17.15
C ILE A 200 7.29 8.34 -16.62
N PHE A 201 7.66 7.97 -15.38
CA PHE A 201 8.84 8.54 -14.70
C PHE A 201 10.14 7.80 -14.96
N LEU A 202 10.08 6.50 -15.33
CA LEU A 202 11.26 5.66 -15.57
C LEU A 202 11.31 5.25 -17.04
N ARG A 203 12.09 5.99 -17.83
CA ARG A 203 12.15 5.79 -19.28
C ARG A 203 12.88 4.52 -19.68
N GLU A 204 13.90 4.14 -18.91
CA GLU A 204 14.73 3.00 -19.22
C GLU A 204 14.13 1.70 -18.69
N PRO A 205 13.94 0.65 -19.51
CA PRO A 205 13.32 -0.60 -19.08
C PRO A 205 14.03 -1.23 -17.87
N TYR A 206 15.33 -1.09 -17.76
CA TYR A 206 16.11 -1.65 -16.65
C TYR A 206 15.92 -0.92 -15.31
N GLN A 207 15.26 0.25 -15.31
CA GLN A 207 14.90 1.00 -14.09
C GLN A 207 13.48 0.70 -13.60
N GLN A 208 12.64 0.14 -14.47
CA GLN A 208 11.25 -0.12 -14.19
C GLN A 208 11.07 -1.24 -13.15
N PRO A 209 9.98 -1.20 -12.35
CA PRO A 209 9.64 -2.24 -11.41
C PRO A 209 9.08 -3.49 -12.11
N LEU A 210 9.03 -4.59 -11.37
CA LEU A 210 8.58 -5.89 -11.89
C LEU A 210 7.13 -5.88 -12.35
N SER A 211 6.26 -5.06 -11.75
CA SER A 211 4.85 -4.89 -12.15
C SER A 211 4.72 -4.47 -13.63
N VAL A 212 5.58 -3.59 -14.10
CA VAL A 212 5.60 -3.15 -15.52
C VAL A 212 6.01 -4.31 -16.43
N TYR A 213 7.04 -5.06 -16.03
CA TYR A 213 7.50 -6.21 -16.80
C TYR A 213 6.44 -7.29 -16.94
N LEU A 214 5.72 -7.59 -15.86
CA LEU A 214 4.61 -8.56 -15.90
C LEU A 214 3.51 -8.16 -16.89
N CYS A 215 3.17 -6.88 -16.97
CA CYS A 215 2.21 -6.40 -17.96
C CYS A 215 2.70 -6.61 -19.41
N GLN A 216 4.00 -6.45 -19.66
CA GLN A 216 4.59 -6.61 -21.00
C GLN A 216 4.67 -8.07 -21.44
N ILE A 217 5.07 -9.00 -20.55
CA ILE A 217 5.24 -10.42 -20.93
C ILE A 217 3.96 -11.22 -20.97
N LEU A 218 2.86 -10.73 -20.42
CA LEU A 218 1.57 -11.43 -20.40
C LEU A 218 1.11 -11.82 -21.81
N GLU A 219 1.25 -10.92 -22.77
CA GLU A 219 0.83 -11.13 -24.16
C GLU A 219 1.87 -11.89 -24.99
N GLU A 220 3.16 -11.65 -24.72
CA GLU A 220 4.25 -12.20 -25.54
C GLU A 220 4.65 -13.62 -25.15
N GLN A 221 4.67 -13.93 -23.84
CA GLN A 221 5.22 -15.15 -23.30
C GLN A 221 4.46 -15.62 -22.05
N PRO A 222 3.26 -16.19 -22.23
CA PRO A 222 2.36 -16.55 -21.12
C PRO A 222 2.96 -17.56 -20.13
N ASP A 223 3.81 -18.48 -20.59
CA ASP A 223 4.41 -19.49 -19.72
C ASP A 223 5.38 -18.85 -18.71
N ILE A 224 6.21 -17.91 -19.18
CA ILE A 224 7.09 -17.12 -18.30
C ILE A 224 6.28 -16.23 -17.37
N PHE A 225 5.18 -15.64 -17.87
CA PHE A 225 4.29 -14.83 -17.06
C PHE A 225 3.74 -15.61 -15.84
N TYR A 226 3.32 -16.87 -16.01
CA TYR A 226 2.83 -17.69 -14.90
C TYR A 226 3.92 -17.93 -13.84
N ALA A 227 5.13 -18.27 -14.24
CA ALA A 227 6.24 -18.46 -13.32
C ALA A 227 6.63 -17.17 -12.60
N ALA A 228 6.72 -16.05 -13.34
CA ALA A 228 7.06 -14.73 -12.80
C ALA A 228 6.00 -14.21 -11.81
N SER A 229 4.70 -14.44 -12.10
CA SER A 229 3.59 -14.01 -11.26
C SER A 229 3.57 -14.69 -9.90
N VAL A 230 3.96 -15.96 -9.81
CA VAL A 230 4.06 -16.66 -8.52
C VAL A 230 5.11 -16.00 -7.63
N PHE A 231 6.31 -15.72 -8.16
CA PHE A 231 7.34 -15.01 -7.40
C PHE A 231 6.93 -13.57 -7.03
N TYR A 232 6.23 -12.88 -7.95
CA TYR A 232 5.70 -11.55 -7.68
C TYR A 232 4.71 -11.53 -6.51
N ALA A 233 3.91 -12.58 -6.35
CA ALA A 233 2.94 -12.70 -5.28
C ALA A 233 3.57 -12.98 -3.90
N VAL A 234 4.78 -13.57 -3.83
CA VAL A 234 5.42 -13.97 -2.56
C VAL A 234 5.54 -12.80 -1.57
N PRO A 235 6.09 -11.61 -1.91
CA PRO A 235 6.19 -10.51 -0.95
C PRO A 235 4.81 -9.98 -0.50
N VAL A 236 3.80 -10.03 -1.38
CA VAL A 236 2.42 -9.64 -1.04
C VAL A 236 1.85 -10.60 0.01
N LEU A 237 2.02 -11.91 -0.20
CA LEU A 237 1.55 -12.94 0.74
C LEU A 237 2.28 -12.87 2.09
N LEU A 238 3.58 -12.61 2.07
CA LEU A 238 4.37 -12.46 3.30
C LEU A 238 3.98 -11.20 4.10
N ASN A 239 3.51 -10.15 3.44
CA ASN A 239 3.09 -8.92 4.11
C ASN A 239 1.69 -9.05 4.78
N LEU A 240 0.92 -10.08 4.44
CA LEU A 240 -0.39 -10.36 5.03
C LEU A 240 -0.32 -11.19 6.32
N TRP A 241 0.86 -11.73 6.66
CA TRP A 241 1.16 -12.49 7.90
C TRP A 241 1.93 -11.62 8.88
#